data_90591e97192396cda81a6aec3ee9145d
#
_entry.id   90591e97192396cda81a6aec3ee9145d
#
_cell.length_a   1.000
_cell.length_b   1.000
_cell.length_c   1.000
_cell.angle_alpha   90.00
_cell.angle_beta   90.00
_cell.angle_gamma   90.00
#
_symmetry.space_group_name_H-M   'P 1'
#
loop_
_entity.id
_entity.type
_entity.pdbx_description
1 polymer ?
#
loop_
_entity_poly.entity_id
_entity_poly.type
_entity_poly.pdbx_seq_one_letter_code
_entity_poly.pdbx_strand_id
1 'polypeptide(L)'
;MNLNFDDLYQIESGLSQKKIYRFKNNKEKKIVVDFSYETKQFVSFLDVHKFLSNINISIPKIFETDINKKIIIMEDFGDNRFDKLINSIDPKEILIDAINSLIEIQNTQKPIVNKFLKKYDFSSFEIEIAEFADFYLPINNISKDVVDEFFYVWKSEFDNFNFNWDSFVHKDFELSNLMYLPQRDGHLKCGIIDFQNAFIG
;
A
#
# COMPACT_ATOMS: atom_id res chain seq x y z
N MET A 1 -15.72 0.77 20.01
CA MET A 1 -16.03 -0.22 18.96
C MET A 1 -16.49 -1.52 19.61
N ASN A 2 -17.75 -1.92 19.38
CA ASN A 2 -18.26 -3.22 19.82
C ASN A 2 -18.36 -4.15 18.61
N LEU A 3 -17.30 -4.92 18.37
CA LEU A 3 -17.26 -5.92 17.31
C LEU A 3 -17.54 -7.31 17.89
N ASN A 4 -18.53 -8.00 17.34
CA ASN A 4 -18.73 -9.42 17.58
C ASN A 4 -17.98 -10.21 16.47
N PHE A 5 -16.89 -10.87 16.81
CA PHE A 5 -16.10 -11.63 15.85
C PHE A 5 -16.83 -12.87 15.31
N ASP A 6 -17.87 -13.35 16.00
CA ASP A 6 -18.71 -14.45 15.48
C ASP A 6 -19.49 -14.08 14.22
N ASP A 7 -19.70 -12.76 13.98
CA ASP A 7 -20.37 -12.25 12.78
C ASP A 7 -19.40 -12.00 11.62
N LEU A 8 -18.13 -12.33 11.79
CA LEU A 8 -17.06 -12.12 10.82
C LEU A 8 -16.51 -13.43 10.26
N TYR A 9 -15.93 -13.39 9.07
CA TYR A 9 -15.05 -14.41 8.57
C TYR A 9 -13.78 -13.78 8.03
N GLN A 10 -12.64 -14.44 8.24
CA GLN A 10 -11.35 -13.94 7.77
C GLN A 10 -11.23 -14.14 6.25
N ILE A 11 -10.69 -13.12 5.57
CA ILE A 11 -10.30 -13.19 4.17
C ILE A 11 -8.77 -13.15 4.07
N GLU A 12 -8.22 -13.64 2.96
CA GLU A 12 -6.77 -13.68 2.75
C GLU A 12 -6.18 -12.26 2.74
N SER A 13 -5.07 -12.08 3.44
CA SER A 13 -4.33 -10.82 3.57
C SER A 13 -2.90 -10.87 3.02
N GLY A 14 -2.58 -11.87 2.19
CA GLY A 14 -1.24 -12.05 1.65
C GLY A 14 -0.21 -12.40 2.73
N LEU A 15 1.02 -11.87 2.60
CA LEU A 15 2.13 -12.12 3.54
C LEU A 15 2.13 -11.22 4.78
N SER A 16 1.25 -10.22 4.83
CA SER A 16 1.12 -9.30 5.97
C SER A 16 0.56 -10.00 7.20
N GLN A 17 0.99 -9.57 8.40
CA GLN A 17 0.45 -10.05 9.68
C GLN A 17 -0.89 -9.38 10.03
N LYS A 18 -1.30 -8.33 9.32
CA LYS A 18 -2.63 -7.75 9.47
C LYS A 18 -3.70 -8.80 9.12
N LYS A 19 -4.78 -8.82 9.87
CA LYS A 19 -5.91 -9.70 9.58
C LYS A 19 -7.06 -8.90 9.02
N ILE A 20 -7.67 -9.41 7.97
CA ILE A 20 -8.80 -8.76 7.32
C ILE A 20 -10.01 -9.67 7.49
N TYR A 21 -11.12 -9.08 7.92
CA TYR A 21 -12.37 -9.80 8.13
C TYR A 21 -13.50 -9.12 7.39
N ARG A 22 -14.39 -9.92 6.84
CA ARG A 22 -15.63 -9.46 6.21
C ARG A 22 -16.81 -9.89 7.05
N PHE A 23 -17.85 -9.05 7.13
CA PHE A 23 -19.07 -9.41 7.81
C PHE A 23 -19.82 -10.52 7.06
N LYS A 24 -20.33 -11.53 7.76
CA LYS A 24 -21.14 -12.62 7.17
C LYS A 24 -22.39 -12.07 6.47
N ASN A 25 -22.98 -11.01 7.01
CA ASN A 25 -24.04 -10.26 6.38
C ASN A 25 -23.54 -8.87 6.00
N ASN A 26 -22.80 -8.78 4.88
CA ASN A 26 -22.12 -7.56 4.45
C ASN A 26 -23.02 -6.63 3.60
N LYS A 27 -24.26 -6.39 4.03
CA LYS A 27 -25.18 -5.46 3.34
C LYS A 27 -24.62 -4.03 3.25
N GLU A 28 -23.85 -3.63 4.27
CA GLU A 28 -23.26 -2.30 4.35
C GLU A 28 -21.92 -2.18 3.63
N LYS A 29 -21.45 -3.27 3.00
CA LYS A 29 -20.15 -3.35 2.32
C LYS A 29 -19.00 -2.83 3.19
N LYS A 30 -18.81 -3.44 4.35
CA LYS A 30 -17.76 -3.10 5.31
C LYS A 30 -16.83 -4.27 5.56
N ILE A 31 -15.57 -3.96 5.79
CA ILE A 31 -14.55 -4.88 6.28
C ILE A 31 -13.93 -4.35 7.56
N VAL A 32 -13.37 -5.27 8.34
CA VAL A 32 -12.58 -4.98 9.55
C VAL A 32 -11.13 -5.32 9.25
N VAL A 33 -10.24 -4.38 9.49
CA VAL A 33 -8.79 -4.60 9.38
C VAL A 33 -8.17 -4.48 10.76
N ASP A 34 -7.53 -5.56 11.20
CA ASP A 34 -6.86 -5.66 12.49
C ASP A 34 -5.33 -5.58 12.28
N PHE A 35 -4.74 -4.49 12.77
CA PHE A 35 -3.31 -4.20 12.76
C PHE A 35 -2.66 -4.45 14.13
N SER A 36 -3.25 -5.22 15.04
CA SER A 36 -2.74 -5.42 16.39
C SER A 36 -1.29 -5.89 16.43
N TYR A 37 -0.86 -6.64 15.43
CA TYR A 37 0.52 -7.14 15.27
C TYR A 37 1.43 -6.22 14.43
N GLU A 38 0.89 -5.16 13.81
CA GLU A 38 1.61 -4.27 12.88
C GLU A 38 1.41 -2.79 13.24
N THR A 39 1.81 -2.40 14.45
CA THR A 39 1.57 -1.03 14.98
C THR A 39 2.12 0.07 14.09
N LYS A 40 3.30 -0.13 13.49
CA LYS A 40 3.91 0.88 12.60
C LYS A 40 3.09 1.05 11.32
N GLN A 41 2.60 -0.05 10.76
CA GLN A 41 1.76 -0.03 9.57
C GLN A 41 0.38 0.58 9.84
N PHE A 42 -0.19 0.38 11.05
CA PHE A 42 -1.43 1.04 11.44
C PHE A 42 -1.33 2.57 11.38
N VAL A 43 -0.25 3.14 11.95
CA VAL A 43 -0.04 4.59 11.93
C VAL A 43 0.19 5.08 10.50
N SER A 44 1.06 4.39 9.76
CA SER A 44 1.35 4.73 8.37
C SER A 44 0.08 4.65 7.49
N PHE A 45 -0.76 3.63 7.68
CA PHE A 45 -2.03 3.51 6.96
C PHE A 45 -2.93 4.74 7.19
N LEU A 46 -3.09 5.18 8.44
CA LEU A 46 -3.92 6.35 8.75
C LEU A 46 -3.36 7.64 8.15
N ASP A 47 -2.03 7.83 8.21
CA ASP A 47 -1.36 9.01 7.65
C ASP A 47 -1.51 9.06 6.12
N VAL A 48 -1.22 7.94 5.44
CA VAL A 48 -1.36 7.84 3.98
C VAL A 48 -2.83 7.96 3.56
N HIS A 49 -3.75 7.30 4.28
CA HIS A 49 -5.18 7.43 4.01
C HIS A 49 -5.64 8.89 4.10
N LYS A 50 -5.19 9.60 5.14
CA LYS A 50 -5.50 11.03 5.32
C LYS A 50 -4.98 11.90 4.16
N PHE A 51 -3.82 11.58 3.59
CA PHE A 51 -3.31 12.23 2.39
C PHE A 51 -4.18 11.91 1.18
N LEU A 52 -4.38 10.63 0.88
CA LEU A 52 -5.11 10.17 -0.31
C LEU A 52 -6.59 10.57 -0.29
N SER A 53 -7.22 10.67 0.89
CA SER A 53 -8.63 11.08 1.02
C SER A 53 -8.91 12.53 0.59
N ASN A 54 -7.86 13.34 0.39
CA ASN A 54 -7.99 14.71 -0.13
C ASN A 54 -7.84 14.78 -1.65
N ILE A 55 -7.61 13.65 -2.32
CA ILE A 55 -7.41 13.55 -3.76
C ILE A 55 -8.65 12.90 -4.36
N ASN A 56 -9.00 13.30 -5.58
CA ASN A 56 -10.15 12.73 -6.30
C ASN A 56 -9.81 11.35 -6.88
N ILE A 57 -9.61 10.37 -5.99
CA ILE A 57 -9.34 8.96 -6.31
C ILE A 57 -10.20 8.05 -5.45
N SER A 58 -10.25 6.77 -5.80
CA SER A 58 -10.99 5.75 -5.03
C SER A 58 -10.07 5.03 -4.07
N ILE A 59 -10.20 5.34 -2.78
CA ILE A 59 -9.65 4.54 -1.68
C ILE A 59 -10.78 4.10 -0.75
N PRO A 60 -10.64 3.01 0.04
CA PRO A 60 -11.65 2.58 0.99
C PRO A 60 -11.96 3.67 2.02
N LYS A 61 -13.22 4.06 2.14
CA LYS A 61 -13.65 5.02 3.16
C LYS A 61 -13.51 4.39 4.55
N ILE A 62 -12.87 5.08 5.50
CA ILE A 62 -12.87 4.68 6.90
C ILE A 62 -14.19 5.11 7.56
N PHE A 63 -14.86 4.16 8.22
CA PHE A 63 -16.10 4.42 8.98
C PHE A 63 -15.82 4.58 10.47
N GLU A 64 -14.95 3.74 11.02
CA GLU A 64 -14.61 3.75 12.45
C GLU A 64 -13.17 3.30 12.67
N THR A 65 -12.49 3.86 13.68
CA THR A 65 -11.13 3.49 14.06
C THR A 65 -11.05 3.32 15.58
N ASP A 66 -10.55 2.18 16.03
CA ASP A 66 -10.19 1.94 17.42
C ASP A 66 -8.66 2.02 17.56
N ILE A 67 -8.17 3.17 18.02
CA ILE A 67 -6.73 3.44 18.15
C ILE A 67 -6.06 2.47 19.14
N ASN A 68 -6.75 2.15 20.25
CA ASN A 68 -6.18 1.29 21.29
C ASN A 68 -6.02 -0.15 20.82
N LYS A 69 -7.02 -0.64 20.11
CA LYS A 69 -7.01 -2.01 19.54
C LYS A 69 -6.32 -2.10 18.18
N LYS A 70 -6.04 -0.95 17.54
CA LYS A 70 -5.51 -0.85 16.17
C LYS A 70 -6.40 -1.55 15.14
N ILE A 71 -7.70 -1.35 15.28
CA ILE A 71 -8.72 -1.91 14.39
C ILE A 71 -9.37 -0.79 13.59
N ILE A 72 -9.57 -1.02 12.31
CA ILE A 72 -10.25 -0.10 11.39
C ILE A 72 -11.46 -0.80 10.78
N ILE A 73 -12.63 -0.16 10.78
CA ILE A 73 -13.76 -0.54 9.95
C ILE A 73 -13.77 0.38 8.74
N MET A 74 -13.68 -0.21 7.54
CA MET A 74 -13.65 0.56 6.31
C MET A 74 -14.50 -0.08 5.21
N GLU A 75 -14.65 0.63 4.08
CA GLU A 75 -15.38 0.21 2.91
C GLU A 75 -14.81 -1.08 2.33
N ASP A 76 -15.69 -2.02 1.99
CA ASP A 76 -15.37 -3.24 1.28
C ASP A 76 -15.55 -3.01 -0.23
N PHE A 77 -14.45 -3.00 -0.97
CA PHE A 77 -14.47 -2.90 -2.44
C PHE A 77 -14.87 -4.21 -3.13
N GLY A 78 -15.09 -5.30 -2.38
CA GLY A 78 -15.49 -6.60 -2.90
C GLY A 78 -14.29 -7.44 -3.36
N ASP A 79 -14.49 -8.23 -4.43
CA ASP A 79 -13.51 -9.24 -4.85
C ASP A 79 -12.99 -9.02 -6.28
N ASN A 80 -13.38 -7.92 -6.92
CA ASN A 80 -13.04 -7.60 -8.31
C ASN A 80 -11.64 -6.98 -8.42
N ARG A 81 -10.59 -7.76 -8.08
CA ARG A 81 -9.20 -7.32 -8.23
C ARG A 81 -8.79 -7.33 -9.71
N PHE A 82 -7.94 -6.39 -10.09
CA PHE A 82 -7.48 -6.26 -11.48
C PHE A 82 -6.72 -7.50 -11.96
N ASP A 83 -5.91 -8.14 -11.12
CA ASP A 83 -5.18 -9.36 -11.47
C ASP A 83 -6.11 -10.54 -11.83
N LYS A 84 -7.29 -10.60 -11.23
CA LYS A 84 -8.31 -11.60 -11.54
C LYS A 84 -9.11 -11.28 -12.81
N LEU A 85 -9.23 -10.01 -13.13
CA LEU A 85 -10.08 -9.52 -14.22
C LEU A 85 -9.33 -9.25 -15.52
N ILE A 86 -8.00 -9.12 -15.50
CA ILE A 86 -7.18 -8.71 -16.65
C ILE A 86 -7.38 -9.58 -17.91
N ASN A 87 -7.79 -10.84 -17.74
CA ASN A 87 -8.10 -11.76 -18.83
C ASN A 87 -9.57 -11.78 -19.24
N SER A 88 -10.44 -11.05 -18.52
CA SER A 88 -11.90 -11.06 -18.70
C SER A 88 -12.45 -9.72 -19.17
N ILE A 89 -11.70 -8.64 -18.97
CA ILE A 89 -12.03 -7.26 -19.38
C ILE A 89 -10.88 -6.78 -20.28
N ASP A 90 -11.15 -5.87 -21.22
CA ASP A 90 -10.08 -5.28 -22.02
C ASP A 90 -9.05 -4.63 -21.07
N PRO A 91 -7.79 -5.14 -21.07
CA PRO A 91 -6.74 -4.58 -20.20
C PRO A 91 -6.55 -3.08 -20.37
N LYS A 92 -6.78 -2.55 -21.57
CA LYS A 92 -6.69 -1.11 -21.85
C LYS A 92 -7.65 -0.30 -20.97
N GLU A 93 -8.90 -0.75 -20.82
CA GLU A 93 -9.89 -0.01 -20.04
C GLU A 93 -9.47 0.13 -18.59
N ILE A 94 -9.11 -0.98 -17.93
CA ILE A 94 -8.78 -0.95 -16.51
C ILE A 94 -7.42 -0.31 -16.23
N LEU A 95 -6.42 -0.48 -17.13
CA LEU A 95 -5.10 0.12 -16.96
C LEU A 95 -5.11 1.63 -17.20
N ILE A 96 -5.94 2.14 -18.12
CA ILE A 96 -6.12 3.58 -18.31
C ILE A 96 -6.67 4.22 -17.03
N ASP A 97 -7.65 3.62 -16.39
CA ASP A 97 -8.22 4.14 -15.14
C ASP A 97 -7.16 4.13 -14.00
N ALA A 98 -6.32 3.10 -13.93
CA ALA A 98 -5.21 3.03 -12.98
C ALA A 98 -4.18 4.15 -13.22
N ILE A 99 -3.76 4.36 -14.48
CA ILE A 99 -2.81 5.42 -14.87
C ILE A 99 -3.39 6.80 -14.55
N ASN A 100 -4.66 7.03 -14.87
CA ASN A 100 -5.31 8.30 -14.59
C ASN A 100 -5.40 8.56 -13.07
N SER A 101 -5.63 7.52 -12.25
CA SER A 101 -5.57 7.65 -10.78
C SER A 101 -4.17 8.05 -10.29
N LEU A 102 -3.09 7.48 -10.88
CA LEU A 102 -1.72 7.91 -10.57
C LEU A 102 -1.47 9.36 -10.99
N ILE A 103 -1.97 9.79 -12.14
CA ILE A 103 -1.84 11.18 -12.60
C ILE A 103 -2.51 12.14 -11.62
N GLU A 104 -3.71 11.80 -11.11
CA GLU A 104 -4.39 12.61 -10.09
C GLU A 104 -3.55 12.74 -8.81
N ILE A 105 -2.90 11.65 -8.38
CA ILE A 105 -2.02 11.68 -7.22
C ILE A 105 -0.79 12.56 -7.49
N GLN A 106 -0.15 12.40 -8.66
CA GLN A 106 1.07 13.14 -9.02
C GLN A 106 0.81 14.64 -9.21
N ASN A 107 -0.39 15.04 -9.60
CA ASN A 107 -0.78 16.45 -9.71
C ASN A 107 -0.99 17.12 -8.35
N THR A 108 -0.92 16.37 -7.25
CA THR A 108 -1.09 16.93 -5.90
C THR A 108 0.11 17.79 -5.51
N GLN A 109 -0.16 18.94 -4.89
CA GLN A 109 0.88 19.92 -4.54
C GLN A 109 1.88 19.35 -3.52
N LYS A 110 3.19 19.53 -3.79
CA LYS A 110 4.32 19.07 -2.96
C LYS A 110 4.21 19.40 -1.45
N PRO A 111 3.77 20.59 -1.00
CA PRO A 111 3.63 20.86 0.44
C PRO A 111 2.63 19.94 1.15
N ILE A 112 1.59 19.46 0.43
CA ILE A 112 0.60 18.56 0.97
C ILE A 112 1.18 17.14 1.11
N VAL A 113 1.90 16.69 0.08
CA VAL A 113 2.61 15.40 0.08
C VAL A 113 3.54 15.32 1.30
N ASN A 114 4.40 16.33 1.47
CA ASN A 114 5.41 16.38 2.55
C ASN A 114 4.82 16.42 3.98
N LYS A 115 3.55 16.73 4.12
CA LYS A 115 2.91 16.81 5.44
C LYS A 115 2.54 15.45 6.02
N PHE A 116 2.22 14.48 5.16
CA PHE A 116 1.63 13.21 5.58
C PHE A 116 2.52 12.00 5.32
N LEU A 117 3.49 12.12 4.43
CA LEU A 117 4.31 11.00 3.98
C LEU A 117 5.74 11.12 4.49
N LYS A 118 6.33 9.98 4.80
CA LYS A 118 7.76 9.88 5.11
C LYS A 118 8.55 10.00 3.81
N LYS A 119 9.70 10.66 3.89
CA LYS A 119 10.67 10.68 2.80
C LYS A 119 11.39 9.33 2.75
N TYR A 120 11.59 8.83 1.54
CA TYR A 120 12.47 7.69 1.31
C TYR A 120 13.92 8.11 1.49
N ASP A 121 14.65 7.42 2.32
CA ASP A 121 16.06 7.69 2.62
C ASP A 121 16.90 6.42 2.45
N PHE A 122 18.22 6.56 2.60
CA PHE A 122 19.12 5.43 2.48
C PHE A 122 18.78 4.33 3.50
N SER A 123 18.35 4.67 4.70
CA SER A 123 18.02 3.65 5.71
C SER A 123 16.81 2.81 5.29
N SER A 124 15.85 3.40 4.59
CA SER A 124 14.71 2.69 4.01
C SER A 124 15.13 1.78 2.86
N PHE A 125 16.01 2.28 1.99
CA PHE A 125 16.59 1.51 0.89
C PHE A 125 17.49 0.37 1.39
N GLU A 126 18.32 0.62 2.42
CA GLU A 126 19.21 -0.36 3.02
C GLU A 126 18.44 -1.58 3.54
N ILE A 127 17.28 -1.39 4.18
CA ILE A 127 16.42 -2.48 4.64
C ILE A 127 15.99 -3.36 3.46
N GLU A 128 15.67 -2.78 2.32
CA GLU A 128 15.22 -3.53 1.14
C GLU A 128 16.35 -4.33 0.49
N ILE A 129 17.55 -3.75 0.36
CA ILE A 129 18.70 -4.48 -0.19
C ILE A 129 19.30 -5.48 0.80
N ALA A 130 19.07 -5.31 2.12
CA ALA A 130 19.52 -6.25 3.13
C ALA A 130 18.86 -7.63 2.96
N GLU A 131 17.62 -7.71 2.49
CA GLU A 131 16.97 -9.00 2.21
C GLU A 131 17.78 -9.84 1.21
N PHE A 132 18.33 -9.21 0.17
CA PHE A 132 19.22 -9.90 -0.77
C PHE A 132 20.52 -10.35 -0.09
N ALA A 133 21.13 -9.46 0.71
CA ALA A 133 22.37 -9.76 1.41
C ALA A 133 22.20 -10.86 2.47
N ASP A 134 21.06 -10.87 3.18
CA ASP A 134 20.82 -11.80 4.29
C ASP A 134 20.35 -13.19 3.83
N PHE A 135 19.65 -13.27 2.69
CA PHE A 135 19.07 -14.54 2.22
C PHE A 135 19.83 -15.13 1.02
N TYR A 136 20.17 -14.33 0.02
CA TYR A 136 20.75 -14.83 -1.23
C TYR A 136 22.25 -15.03 -1.15
N LEU A 137 22.99 -14.07 -0.58
CA LEU A 137 24.45 -14.12 -0.56
C LEU A 137 24.99 -15.29 0.28
N PRO A 138 24.46 -15.63 1.48
CA PRO A 138 24.91 -16.77 2.26
C PRO A 138 24.71 -18.12 1.56
N ILE A 139 23.60 -18.29 0.81
CA ILE A 139 23.34 -19.52 0.06
C ILE A 139 24.43 -19.77 -0.99
N ASN A 140 25.02 -18.71 -1.54
CA ASN A 140 26.07 -18.76 -2.54
C ASN A 140 27.49 -18.72 -1.97
N ASN A 141 27.67 -18.87 -0.64
CA ASN A 141 28.96 -18.85 0.07
C ASN A 141 29.77 -17.57 -0.20
N ILE A 142 29.09 -16.44 -0.33
CA ILE A 142 29.74 -15.13 -0.54
C ILE A 142 30.40 -14.69 0.77
N SER A 143 31.67 -14.22 0.68
CA SER A 143 32.39 -13.76 1.84
C SER A 143 31.85 -12.48 2.45
N LYS A 144 32.10 -12.26 3.73
CA LYS A 144 31.66 -11.03 4.41
C LYS A 144 32.18 -9.75 3.75
N ASP A 145 33.46 -9.79 3.30
CA ASP A 145 34.07 -8.62 2.66
C ASP A 145 33.30 -8.17 1.40
N VAL A 146 32.77 -9.12 0.62
CA VAL A 146 31.94 -8.83 -0.55
C VAL A 146 30.58 -8.29 -0.13
N VAL A 147 30.01 -8.76 0.99
CA VAL A 147 28.77 -8.21 1.54
C VAL A 147 28.98 -6.75 2.00
N ASP A 148 30.08 -6.48 2.68
CA ASP A 148 30.42 -5.12 3.12
C ASP A 148 30.65 -4.19 1.92
N GLU A 149 31.32 -4.68 0.86
CA GLU A 149 31.49 -3.96 -0.40
C GLU A 149 30.15 -3.68 -1.09
N PHE A 150 29.23 -4.65 -1.11
CA PHE A 150 27.89 -4.50 -1.66
C PHE A 150 27.14 -3.31 -1.02
N PHE A 151 27.10 -3.22 0.31
CA PHE A 151 26.46 -2.10 0.99
C PHE A 151 27.18 -0.77 0.76
N TYR A 152 28.53 -0.80 0.73
CA TYR A 152 29.32 0.40 0.45
C TYR A 152 29.04 0.97 -0.96
N VAL A 153 28.98 0.13 -1.97
CA VAL A 153 28.68 0.53 -3.35
C VAL A 153 27.27 1.12 -3.44
N TRP A 154 26.27 0.44 -2.87
CA TRP A 154 24.90 0.95 -2.87
C TRP A 154 24.76 2.28 -2.14
N LYS A 155 25.46 2.44 -1.00
CA LYS A 155 25.46 3.72 -0.27
C LYS A 155 26.06 4.84 -1.10
N SER A 156 27.19 4.58 -1.74
CA SER A 156 27.86 5.54 -2.63
C SER A 156 26.95 5.94 -3.80
N GLU A 157 26.32 4.98 -4.46
CA GLU A 157 25.43 5.25 -5.56
C GLU A 157 24.18 6.01 -5.11
N PHE A 158 23.57 5.63 -3.99
CA PHE A 158 22.42 6.32 -3.44
C PHE A 158 22.73 7.81 -3.13
N ASP A 159 23.90 8.09 -2.56
CA ASP A 159 24.33 9.47 -2.25
C ASP A 159 24.64 10.28 -3.49
N ASN A 160 25.05 9.64 -4.59
CA ASN A 160 25.33 10.28 -5.87
C ASN A 160 24.05 10.57 -6.69
N PHE A 161 22.95 9.87 -6.41
CA PHE A 161 21.69 10.11 -7.10
C PHE A 161 21.07 11.44 -6.64
N ASN A 162 20.79 12.29 -7.60
CA ASN A 162 20.10 13.56 -7.37
C ASN A 162 18.59 13.35 -7.53
N PHE A 163 17.96 12.73 -6.55
CA PHE A 163 16.54 12.45 -6.58
C PHE A 163 15.70 13.71 -6.30
N ASN A 164 14.65 13.88 -7.04
CA ASN A 164 13.64 14.88 -6.78
C ASN A 164 12.57 14.29 -5.83
N TRP A 165 12.88 14.29 -4.53
CA TRP A 165 12.03 13.72 -3.48
C TRP A 165 10.79 14.57 -3.21
N ASP A 166 9.82 14.52 -4.10
CA ASP A 166 8.65 15.39 -4.02
C ASP A 166 7.35 14.76 -4.52
N SER A 167 7.40 13.50 -4.90
CA SER A 167 6.27 12.79 -5.47
C SER A 167 5.80 11.65 -4.56
N PHE A 168 4.50 11.35 -4.60
CA PHE A 168 3.95 10.17 -3.95
C PHE A 168 4.41 8.91 -4.67
N VAL A 169 4.92 7.96 -3.91
CA VAL A 169 5.22 6.61 -4.38
C VAL A 169 4.42 5.59 -3.56
N HIS A 170 3.55 4.85 -4.22
CA HIS A 170 2.72 3.82 -3.58
C HIS A 170 3.57 2.64 -3.07
N LYS A 171 4.68 2.37 -3.71
CA LYS A 171 5.60 1.24 -3.56
C LYS A 171 5.07 -0.06 -4.18
N ASP A 172 3.82 -0.42 -3.91
CA ASP A 172 3.20 -1.68 -4.32
C ASP A 172 2.00 -1.42 -5.26
N PHE A 173 2.16 -0.54 -6.26
CA PHE A 173 1.10 -0.24 -7.24
C PHE A 173 1.04 -1.33 -8.31
N GLU A 174 0.46 -2.44 -7.95
CA GLU A 174 0.32 -3.63 -8.79
C GLU A 174 -1.13 -4.09 -8.90
N LEU A 175 -1.43 -4.94 -9.89
CA LEU A 175 -2.80 -5.36 -10.20
C LEU A 175 -3.53 -6.03 -9.03
N SER A 176 -2.80 -6.67 -8.12
CA SER A 176 -3.40 -7.31 -6.93
C SER A 176 -3.86 -6.28 -5.87
N ASN A 177 -3.34 -5.05 -5.94
CA ASN A 177 -3.68 -3.94 -5.05
C ASN A 177 -4.63 -2.92 -5.69
N LEU A 178 -5.19 -3.27 -6.86
CA LEU A 178 -6.17 -2.46 -7.58
C LEU A 178 -7.51 -3.19 -7.69
N MET A 179 -8.60 -2.48 -7.38
CA MET A 179 -9.95 -3.00 -7.33
C MET A 179 -10.82 -2.38 -8.43
N TYR A 180 -11.54 -3.20 -9.18
CA TYR A 180 -12.47 -2.71 -10.19
C TYR A 180 -13.82 -2.35 -9.58
N LEU A 181 -14.20 -1.09 -9.70
CA LEU A 181 -15.42 -0.49 -9.13
C LEU A 181 -16.35 0.00 -10.27
N PRO A 182 -17.05 -0.90 -10.96
CA PRO A 182 -17.82 -0.57 -12.18
C PRO A 182 -18.94 0.44 -11.94
N GLN A 183 -19.35 0.64 -10.70
CA GLN A 183 -20.41 1.59 -10.31
C GLN A 183 -19.90 3.03 -10.18
N ARG A 184 -18.60 3.28 -10.30
CA ARG A 184 -17.96 4.60 -10.29
C ARG A 184 -17.65 5.04 -11.72
N ASP A 185 -17.26 6.31 -11.92
CA ASP A 185 -17.01 6.87 -13.24
C ASP A 185 -15.52 7.16 -13.48
N GLY A 186 -15.06 6.99 -14.73
CA GLY A 186 -13.70 7.26 -15.18
C GLY A 186 -12.66 6.58 -14.29
N HIS A 187 -11.58 7.27 -13.97
CA HIS A 187 -10.50 6.76 -13.14
C HIS A 187 -10.94 6.35 -11.72
N LEU A 188 -12.08 6.84 -11.23
CA LEU A 188 -12.65 6.39 -9.95
C LEU A 188 -13.08 4.92 -9.97
N LYS A 189 -13.18 4.27 -11.14
CA LYS A 189 -13.35 2.82 -11.26
C LYS A 189 -12.15 2.03 -10.75
N CYS A 190 -10.96 2.66 -10.64
CA CYS A 190 -9.78 2.07 -10.03
C CYS A 190 -9.75 2.36 -8.53
N GLY A 191 -10.13 1.40 -7.72
CA GLY A 191 -9.96 1.45 -6.27
C GLY A 191 -8.55 1.05 -5.87
N ILE A 192 -7.87 1.87 -5.07
CA ILE A 192 -6.48 1.65 -4.63
C ILE A 192 -6.50 1.16 -3.19
N ILE A 193 -5.82 0.06 -2.92
CA ILE A 193 -5.68 -0.54 -1.58
C ILE A 193 -4.20 -0.80 -1.26
N ASP A 194 -3.91 -1.18 -0.03
CA ASP A 194 -2.58 -1.60 0.44
C ASP A 194 -1.48 -0.53 0.35
N PHE A 195 -1.85 0.72 0.57
CA PHE A 195 -0.99 1.91 0.41
C PHE A 195 -0.18 2.30 1.66
N GLN A 196 -0.19 1.52 2.75
CA GLN A 196 0.48 1.88 4.01
C GLN A 196 2.00 1.98 3.90
N ASN A 197 2.60 1.42 2.86
CA ASN A 197 4.04 1.48 2.59
C ASN A 197 4.45 2.70 1.74
N ALA A 198 3.50 3.54 1.37
CA ALA A 198 3.75 4.69 0.52
C ALA A 198 4.72 5.71 1.19
N PHE A 199 5.48 6.39 0.37
CA PHE A 199 6.48 7.37 0.78
C PHE A 199 6.59 8.52 -0.23
N ILE A 200 7.44 9.50 0.09
CA ILE A 200 7.89 10.54 -0.85
C ILE A 200 9.17 10.06 -1.52
N GLY A 201 9.15 9.92 -2.85
CA GLY A 201 10.28 9.51 -3.67
C GLY A 201 10.47 10.39 -4.90
#